data_19085f2cf14d8e17c4dde656d1401ddb
#
_entry.id   19085f2cf14d8e17c4dde656d1401ddb
#
_cell.length_a   1.000
_cell.length_b   1.000
_cell.length_c   1.000
_cell.angle_alpha   90.00
_cell.angle_beta   90.00
_cell.angle_gamma   90.00
#
_symmetry.space_group_name_H-M   'P 1'
#
loop_
_entity.id
_entity.type
_entity.pdbx_description
1 polymer ?
#
loop_
_entity_poly.entity_id
_entity_poly.type
_entity_poly.pdbx_seq_one_letter_code
_entity_poly.pdbx_strand_id
1 'polypeptide(L)'
;MSEKLEINRRKFIQGAGATAIASALGTSAPIASAAESRESGEMIKYDFDNAYDRFGSNSVKWDQQVDIFGAGNIEVGMGIADLDFETAPCITEALEKRTAHKNWGYQKMPYDDYINGIVAWNKNRHGIDVAPDTIQLQEGVHHGLISTLRTVSPPKSKVLIMTPTYNGFYSDLKWSQTEASESVMIFKNGNWSIDWDDFEARMTPDTHALLLCNPQNPTGNVWSKKDLMRIGKLCLEHDVLVLADEIHCDFVRPGVIYTPFASLPDKNIVDNSVTYKGLSKTFSLAAMKSSYYFCTDPTLAARIKRNHRSSQNSLGMIANEAAYRDGADWFDQLLPYLDSNHTLVENYLSEKLPSVGYTKAQGTYFGWLDFGNLMNAIGAEKEAMTTQISDAPKTPTQILEKWLVTNAKVQLNPGSSYGKGSETFMRMNLGTSKANITHALDNIAQAIAKIS
;
A
#
# COMPACT_ATOMS: atom_id res chain seq x y z
N MET A 1 -11.11 18.01 -65.96
CA MET A 1 -9.70 18.32 -65.74
C MET A 1 -9.50 18.51 -64.25
N SER A 2 -9.05 17.47 -63.56
CA SER A 2 -8.73 17.50 -62.12
C SER A 2 -7.26 17.14 -61.97
N GLU A 3 -6.46 18.14 -61.63
CA GLU A 3 -5.05 17.92 -61.26
C GLU A 3 -4.98 17.30 -59.86
N LYS A 4 -4.32 16.12 -59.80
CA LYS A 4 -3.93 15.47 -58.57
C LYS A 4 -2.64 16.12 -58.04
N LEU A 5 -2.71 16.75 -56.89
CA LEU A 5 -1.53 17.15 -56.11
C LEU A 5 -0.95 15.95 -55.38
N GLU A 6 0.14 15.38 -55.88
CA GLU A 6 0.98 14.43 -55.14
C GLU A 6 1.89 15.19 -54.16
N ILE A 7 1.66 15.03 -52.87
CA ILE A 7 2.53 15.57 -51.84
C ILE A 7 3.64 14.54 -51.55
N ASN A 8 4.84 14.89 -52.00
CA ASN A 8 6.05 14.06 -51.84
C ASN A 8 6.61 14.18 -50.42
N ARG A 9 6.47 13.12 -49.62
CA ARG A 9 6.87 12.98 -48.21
C ARG A 9 8.38 13.23 -47.94
N ARG A 10 9.22 13.24 -48.92
CA ARG A 10 10.68 13.43 -48.77
C ARG A 10 11.14 14.89 -48.68
N LYS A 11 10.34 15.87 -48.98
CA LYS A 11 10.70 17.30 -48.91
C LYS A 11 10.35 18.00 -47.61
N PHE A 12 9.66 17.30 -46.66
CA PHE A 12 9.27 17.89 -45.38
C PHE A 12 10.36 17.82 -44.29
N ILE A 13 11.41 17.05 -44.48
CA ILE A 13 12.45 16.78 -43.47
C ILE A 13 13.69 17.70 -43.58
N GLN A 14 13.81 18.52 -44.62
CA GLN A 14 15.02 19.33 -44.85
C GLN A 14 14.85 20.85 -44.65
N GLY A 15 13.83 21.32 -43.97
CA GLY A 15 13.56 22.76 -43.81
C GLY A 15 13.30 23.25 -42.42
N ALA A 16 14.11 22.83 -41.39
CA ALA A 16 14.05 23.46 -40.07
C ALA A 16 15.45 23.91 -39.61
N GLY A 17 15.91 24.96 -40.26
CA GLY A 17 17.06 25.76 -39.81
C GLY A 17 16.59 26.87 -38.88
N ALA A 18 17.28 27.01 -37.79
CA ALA A 18 17.28 28.02 -36.76
C ALA A 18 16.57 29.37 -37.06
N THR A 19 15.64 29.76 -36.20
CA THR A 19 15.37 31.19 -35.94
C THR A 19 15.20 31.37 -34.42
N ALA A 20 16.16 32.02 -33.83
CA ALA A 20 16.11 32.54 -32.46
C ALA A 20 15.09 33.70 -32.41
N ILE A 21 14.18 33.67 -31.46
CA ILE A 21 13.43 34.85 -31.02
C ILE A 21 13.63 34.98 -29.52
N ALA A 22 14.27 36.10 -29.17
CA ALA A 22 14.45 36.54 -27.80
C ALA A 22 13.24 37.32 -27.29
N SER A 23 13.07 37.24 -25.97
CA SER A 23 12.48 38.20 -25.04
C SER A 23 10.96 38.40 -25.00
N ALA A 24 10.40 37.96 -23.89
CA ALA A 24 9.56 38.81 -23.04
C ALA A 24 9.68 38.36 -21.58
N LEU A 25 10.26 39.19 -20.74
CA LEU A 25 10.45 39.01 -19.31
C LEU A 25 9.09 39.06 -18.59
N GLY A 26 8.76 37.97 -17.92
CA GLY A 26 7.76 37.91 -16.86
C GLY A 26 8.40 37.18 -15.69
N THR A 27 8.65 37.87 -14.61
CA THR A 27 9.30 37.39 -13.38
C THR A 27 8.46 36.33 -12.70
N SER A 28 8.90 35.07 -12.75
CA SER A 28 8.50 33.99 -11.85
C SER A 28 9.74 33.54 -11.06
N ALA A 29 9.62 33.53 -9.75
CA ALA A 29 10.66 33.11 -8.81
C ALA A 29 10.97 31.59 -8.95
N PRO A 30 12.07 31.05 -8.38
CA PRO A 30 12.97 30.16 -9.07
C PRO A 30 12.61 28.67 -8.86
N ILE A 31 12.37 27.96 -9.96
CA ILE A 31 12.41 26.47 -10.05
C ILE A 31 13.89 25.98 -10.25
N ALA A 32 14.86 26.83 -10.00
CA ALA A 32 16.27 26.56 -10.35
C ALA A 32 17.01 25.63 -9.35
N SER A 33 16.47 25.33 -8.15
CA SER A 33 17.28 24.69 -7.10
C SER A 33 17.45 23.16 -7.23
N ALA A 34 16.48 22.45 -7.80
CA ALA A 34 16.54 20.96 -7.87
C ALA A 34 17.39 20.45 -9.03
N ALA A 35 17.48 21.18 -10.14
CA ALA A 35 18.32 20.80 -11.28
C ALA A 35 19.81 21.13 -11.04
N GLU A 36 20.08 22.25 -10.36
CA GLU A 36 21.46 22.69 -10.04
C GLU A 36 22.12 21.83 -8.95
N SER A 37 21.34 21.26 -7.98
CA SER A 37 21.88 20.39 -6.94
C SER A 37 22.32 19.01 -7.48
N ARG A 38 21.76 18.53 -8.58
CA ARG A 38 22.23 17.28 -9.25
C ARG A 38 23.60 17.42 -9.90
N GLU A 39 24.00 18.61 -10.31
CA GLU A 39 25.36 18.88 -10.84
C GLU A 39 26.40 19.12 -9.74
N SER A 40 25.99 19.53 -8.54
CA SER A 40 26.90 19.84 -7.41
C SER A 40 27.26 18.63 -6.54
N GLY A 41 26.58 17.49 -6.69
CA GLY A 41 26.80 16.31 -5.84
C GLY A 41 26.31 16.48 -4.39
N GLU A 42 25.63 17.57 -4.07
CA GLU A 42 25.01 17.78 -2.76
C GLU A 42 23.74 16.96 -2.62
N MET A 43 23.65 16.16 -1.56
CA MET A 43 22.48 15.34 -1.25
C MET A 43 21.31 16.24 -0.82
N ILE A 44 20.20 16.20 -1.56
CA ILE A 44 18.98 16.92 -1.20
C ILE A 44 18.47 16.36 0.14
N LYS A 45 18.25 17.22 1.14
CA LYS A 45 17.65 16.85 2.41
C LYS A 45 16.16 17.14 2.39
N TYR A 46 15.33 16.09 2.57
CA TYR A 46 13.89 16.21 2.66
C TYR A 46 13.43 16.43 4.10
N ASP A 47 12.45 17.32 4.29
CA ASP A 47 11.88 17.64 5.60
C ASP A 47 10.55 16.90 5.78
N PHE A 48 10.56 15.84 6.59
CA PHE A 48 9.37 15.07 6.95
C PHE A 48 8.75 15.52 8.28
N ASP A 49 9.37 16.46 9.02
CA ASP A 49 8.82 17.03 10.24
C ASP A 49 7.84 18.18 9.94
N ASN A 50 7.93 18.78 8.75
CA ASN A 50 6.97 19.78 8.32
C ASN A 50 5.63 19.10 8.03
N ALA A 51 4.61 19.42 8.85
CA ALA A 51 3.27 18.85 8.69
C ALA A 51 2.63 19.40 7.40
N TYR A 52 2.34 18.51 6.47
CA TYR A 52 1.63 18.84 5.23
C TYR A 52 0.13 18.84 5.48
N ASP A 53 -0.52 19.97 5.27
CA ASP A 53 -1.98 20.08 5.43
C ASP A 53 -2.70 19.35 4.31
N ARG A 54 -3.51 18.36 4.68
CA ARG A 54 -4.28 17.51 3.78
C ARG A 54 -5.77 17.84 3.75
N PHE A 55 -6.24 18.78 4.58
CA PHE A 55 -7.63 19.23 4.53
C PHE A 55 -7.92 20.00 3.25
N GLY A 56 -9.12 19.84 2.70
CA GLY A 56 -9.51 20.45 1.43
C GLY A 56 -8.91 19.82 0.18
N SER A 57 -8.19 18.71 0.31
CA SER A 57 -7.60 17.97 -0.82
C SER A 57 -8.46 16.82 -1.34
N ASN A 58 -9.68 16.68 -0.85
CA ASN A 58 -10.58 15.55 -1.09
C ASN A 58 -10.00 14.21 -0.62
N SER A 59 -9.25 14.24 0.47
CA SER A 59 -8.57 13.09 1.04
C SER A 59 -9.51 12.16 1.79
N VAL A 60 -9.43 10.87 1.51
CA VAL A 60 -10.15 9.82 2.28
C VAL A 60 -9.67 9.77 3.75
N LYS A 61 -8.38 10.07 3.98
CA LYS A 61 -7.76 10.05 5.31
C LYS A 61 -8.21 11.22 6.18
N TRP A 62 -8.53 12.38 5.58
CA TRP A 62 -8.85 13.62 6.27
C TRP A 62 -10.27 14.09 5.98
N ASP A 63 -10.57 14.55 4.76
CA ASP A 63 -11.85 15.17 4.42
C ASP A 63 -13.04 14.22 4.57
N GLN A 64 -12.90 12.98 4.08
CA GLN A 64 -13.98 11.99 4.22
C GLN A 64 -14.24 11.61 5.69
N GLN A 65 -13.21 11.65 6.56
CA GLN A 65 -13.44 11.40 7.98
C GLN A 65 -14.22 12.54 8.63
N VAL A 66 -13.98 13.78 8.20
CA VAL A 66 -14.80 14.93 8.61
C VAL A 66 -16.25 14.78 8.15
N ASP A 67 -16.48 14.29 6.94
CA ASP A 67 -17.84 14.03 6.43
C ASP A 67 -18.56 12.94 7.24
N ILE A 68 -17.84 11.89 7.65
CA ILE A 68 -18.39 10.76 8.41
C ILE A 68 -18.68 11.15 9.87
N PHE A 69 -17.74 11.83 10.53
CA PHE A 69 -17.79 12.05 11.98
C PHE A 69 -18.19 13.47 12.38
N GLY A 70 -18.27 14.39 11.44
CA GLY A 70 -18.63 15.79 11.64
C GLY A 70 -17.43 16.73 11.83
N ALA A 71 -17.60 17.97 11.39
CA ALA A 71 -16.59 19.01 11.51
C ALA A 71 -16.19 19.24 12.98
N GLY A 72 -14.90 19.39 13.24
CA GLY A 72 -14.34 19.60 14.59
C GLY A 72 -14.22 18.32 15.44
N ASN A 73 -14.58 17.15 14.90
CA ASN A 73 -14.37 15.87 15.57
C ASN A 73 -13.11 15.15 15.08
N ILE A 74 -12.45 15.63 14.04
CA ILE A 74 -11.20 15.08 13.53
C ILE A 74 -10.12 16.16 13.60
N GLU A 75 -9.15 16.00 14.48
CA GLU A 75 -7.92 16.75 14.52
C GLU A 75 -6.77 15.98 13.86
N VAL A 76 -6.77 14.64 14.02
CA VAL A 76 -5.78 13.77 13.40
C VAL A 76 -6.45 12.53 12.78
N GLY A 77 -6.35 12.40 11.46
CA GLY A 77 -6.77 11.21 10.71
C GLY A 77 -5.63 10.22 10.58
N MET A 78 -5.71 9.05 11.22
CA MET A 78 -4.65 8.03 11.22
C MET A 78 -5.14 6.63 10.80
N GLY A 79 -6.29 6.55 10.15
CA GLY A 79 -6.85 5.24 9.73
C GLY A 79 -6.35 4.80 8.37
N ILE A 80 -6.39 5.65 7.37
CA ILE A 80 -6.14 5.30 5.96
C ILE A 80 -4.64 5.20 5.65
N ALA A 81 -4.29 4.29 4.75
CA ALA A 81 -2.92 3.94 4.37
C ALA A 81 -2.32 4.90 3.32
N ASP A 82 -2.31 6.19 3.64
CA ASP A 82 -1.65 7.27 2.89
C ASP A 82 -0.54 7.90 3.71
N LEU A 83 0.51 8.41 3.05
CA LEU A 83 1.53 9.24 3.67
C LEU A 83 1.07 10.71 3.66
N ASP A 84 1.39 11.45 4.74
CA ASP A 84 1.08 12.88 4.84
C ASP A 84 2.31 13.76 4.55
N PHE A 85 3.13 13.34 3.62
CA PHE A 85 4.29 14.08 3.16
C PHE A 85 4.08 14.56 1.72
N GLU A 86 4.77 15.63 1.34
CA GLU A 86 4.87 15.99 -0.07
C GLU A 86 5.49 14.81 -0.84
N THR A 87 4.99 14.58 -2.05
CA THR A 87 5.53 13.52 -2.90
C THR A 87 6.97 13.86 -3.33
N ALA A 88 7.75 12.85 -3.70
CA ALA A 88 9.11 13.05 -4.21
C ALA A 88 9.11 14.07 -5.37
N PRO A 89 10.00 15.08 -5.37
CA PRO A 89 10.01 16.16 -6.38
C PRO A 89 10.04 15.67 -7.82
N CYS A 90 10.77 14.58 -8.10
CA CYS A 90 10.83 13.97 -9.43
C CYS A 90 9.45 13.58 -9.98
N ILE A 91 8.52 13.21 -9.10
CA ILE A 91 7.14 12.84 -9.49
C ILE A 91 6.37 14.10 -9.90
N THR A 92 6.43 15.15 -9.08
CA THR A 92 5.75 16.43 -9.36
C THR A 92 6.27 17.03 -10.66
N GLU A 93 7.59 17.10 -10.84
CA GLU A 93 8.23 17.60 -12.06
C GLU A 93 7.77 16.83 -13.32
N ALA A 94 7.73 15.49 -13.25
CA ALA A 94 7.28 14.66 -14.36
C ALA A 94 5.80 14.89 -14.71
N LEU A 95 4.94 15.04 -13.69
CA LEU A 95 3.52 15.33 -13.87
C LEU A 95 3.28 16.72 -14.44
N GLU A 96 3.97 17.74 -13.96
CA GLU A 96 3.91 19.11 -14.49
C GLU A 96 4.32 19.17 -15.95
N LYS A 97 5.44 18.54 -16.30
CA LYS A 97 5.91 18.41 -17.68
C LYS A 97 4.87 17.73 -18.57
N ARG A 98 4.22 16.68 -18.08
CA ARG A 98 3.19 15.95 -18.85
C ARG A 98 1.93 16.78 -19.02
N THR A 99 1.46 17.47 -17.97
CA THR A 99 0.25 18.30 -18.02
C THR A 99 0.44 19.53 -18.92
N ALA A 100 1.64 20.08 -18.98
CA ALA A 100 1.99 21.19 -19.89
C ALA A 100 1.78 20.86 -21.38
N HIS A 101 1.82 19.58 -21.76
CA HIS A 101 1.62 19.14 -23.15
C HIS A 101 0.17 19.30 -23.67
N LYS A 102 -0.84 19.35 -22.78
CA LYS A 102 -2.26 19.64 -23.09
C LYS A 102 -2.97 18.71 -24.12
N ASN A 103 -2.37 17.56 -24.48
CA ASN A 103 -2.99 16.56 -25.36
C ASN A 103 -3.04 15.20 -24.66
N TRP A 104 -4.22 14.58 -24.64
CA TRP A 104 -4.53 13.37 -23.87
C TRP A 104 -4.97 12.21 -24.77
N GLY A 105 -4.44 12.15 -26.00
CA GLY A 105 -4.67 11.04 -26.91
C GLY A 105 -4.10 9.70 -26.42
N TYR A 106 -4.27 8.65 -27.20
CA TYR A 106 -3.80 7.31 -26.87
C TYR A 106 -2.28 7.28 -26.65
N GLN A 107 -1.87 6.51 -25.64
CA GLN A 107 -0.46 6.30 -25.34
C GLN A 107 0.11 5.11 -26.13
N LYS A 108 1.41 5.20 -26.44
CA LYS A 108 2.18 4.08 -26.93
C LYS A 108 2.36 3.04 -25.84
N MET A 109 2.14 1.76 -26.18
CA MET A 109 2.39 0.60 -25.31
C MET A 109 3.25 -0.41 -26.10
N PRO A 110 4.09 -1.20 -25.47
CA PRO A 110 4.49 -1.18 -24.07
C PRO A 110 5.25 0.10 -23.69
N TYR A 111 5.34 0.36 -22.40
CA TYR A 111 6.05 1.53 -21.86
C TYR A 111 7.41 1.05 -21.31
N ASP A 112 8.41 0.96 -22.20
CA ASP A 112 9.68 0.29 -21.93
C ASP A 112 10.42 0.90 -20.73
N ASP A 113 10.45 2.24 -20.61
CA ASP A 113 11.13 2.93 -19.50
C ASP A 113 10.49 2.61 -18.15
N TYR A 114 9.16 2.48 -18.10
CA TYR A 114 8.45 2.07 -16.88
C TYR A 114 8.78 0.62 -16.50
N ILE A 115 8.76 -0.31 -17.46
CA ILE A 115 9.12 -1.71 -17.23
C ILE A 115 10.58 -1.82 -16.76
N ASN A 116 11.51 -1.11 -17.41
CA ASN A 116 12.91 -1.08 -17.01
C ASN A 116 13.10 -0.52 -15.60
N GLY A 117 12.33 0.50 -15.23
CA GLY A 117 12.28 1.05 -13.86
C GLY A 117 11.84 0.01 -12.84
N ILE A 118 10.79 -0.77 -13.12
CA ILE A 118 10.32 -1.88 -12.28
C ILE A 118 11.42 -2.93 -12.09
N VAL A 119 12.06 -3.35 -13.19
CA VAL A 119 13.15 -4.35 -13.14
C VAL A 119 14.32 -3.85 -12.28
N ALA A 120 14.78 -2.62 -12.53
CA ALA A 120 15.88 -2.02 -11.78
C ALA A 120 15.56 -1.87 -10.28
N TRP A 121 14.35 -1.45 -9.92
CA TRP A 121 13.91 -1.32 -8.52
C TRP A 121 13.93 -2.67 -7.80
N ASN A 122 13.34 -3.71 -8.40
CA ASN A 122 13.35 -5.05 -7.83
C ASN A 122 14.77 -5.60 -7.65
N LYS A 123 15.64 -5.40 -8.63
CA LYS A 123 17.04 -5.82 -8.54
C LYS A 123 17.80 -5.09 -7.44
N ASN A 124 17.73 -3.78 -7.45
CA ASN A 124 18.53 -2.94 -6.56
C ASN A 124 18.07 -2.99 -5.11
N ARG A 125 16.75 -3.05 -4.86
CA ARG A 125 16.20 -3.04 -3.48
C ARG A 125 15.96 -4.42 -2.91
N HIS A 126 15.57 -5.37 -3.73
CA HIS A 126 15.12 -6.69 -3.26
C HIS A 126 15.99 -7.85 -3.75
N GLY A 127 16.98 -7.58 -4.60
CA GLY A 127 17.92 -8.59 -5.10
C GLY A 127 17.28 -9.62 -6.03
N ILE A 128 16.09 -9.35 -6.60
CA ILE A 128 15.42 -10.26 -7.52
C ILE A 128 15.53 -9.79 -8.97
N ASP A 129 15.79 -10.74 -9.87
CA ASP A 129 15.77 -10.51 -11.30
C ASP A 129 14.39 -10.86 -11.85
N VAL A 130 13.61 -9.83 -12.19
CA VAL A 130 12.28 -9.99 -12.81
C VAL A 130 12.43 -9.85 -14.31
N ALA A 131 12.06 -10.90 -15.07
CA ALA A 131 12.12 -10.84 -16.53
C ALA A 131 11.05 -9.84 -17.05
N PRO A 132 11.41 -8.89 -17.91
CA PRO A 132 10.50 -7.84 -18.38
C PRO A 132 9.20 -8.36 -19.01
N ASP A 133 9.27 -9.48 -19.72
CA ASP A 133 8.14 -10.10 -20.43
C ASP A 133 7.14 -10.79 -19.49
N THR A 134 7.54 -11.07 -18.25
CA THR A 134 6.65 -11.62 -17.21
C THR A 134 5.82 -10.55 -16.51
N ILE A 135 6.20 -9.26 -16.64
CA ILE A 135 5.54 -8.15 -15.98
C ILE A 135 4.24 -7.79 -16.70
N GLN A 136 3.15 -7.71 -15.93
CA GLN A 136 1.85 -7.25 -16.41
C GLN A 136 1.43 -6.01 -15.61
N LEU A 137 1.34 -4.87 -16.29
CA LEU A 137 0.87 -3.61 -15.70
C LEU A 137 -0.64 -3.68 -15.42
N GLN A 138 -1.08 -3.04 -14.35
CA GLN A 138 -2.48 -3.01 -13.91
C GLN A 138 -2.82 -1.70 -13.18
N GLU A 139 -4.11 -1.42 -13.02
CA GLU A 139 -4.62 -0.19 -12.40
C GLU A 139 -4.46 -0.18 -10.86
N GLY A 140 -4.19 -1.33 -10.27
CA GLY A 140 -4.00 -1.51 -8.83
C GLY A 140 -3.93 -2.99 -8.47
N VAL A 141 -3.32 -3.31 -7.35
CA VAL A 141 -3.16 -4.69 -6.86
C VAL A 141 -4.50 -5.42 -6.79
N HIS A 142 -5.56 -4.76 -6.30
CA HIS A 142 -6.92 -5.31 -6.26
C HIS A 142 -7.41 -5.84 -7.62
N HIS A 143 -7.20 -5.08 -8.70
CA HIS A 143 -7.64 -5.49 -10.04
C HIS A 143 -6.95 -6.77 -10.49
N GLY A 144 -5.65 -6.89 -10.22
CA GLY A 144 -4.89 -8.09 -10.52
C GLY A 144 -5.30 -9.29 -9.67
N LEU A 145 -5.49 -9.10 -8.35
CA LEU A 145 -5.97 -10.15 -7.44
C LEU A 145 -7.34 -10.67 -7.89
N ILE A 146 -8.29 -9.78 -8.14
CA ILE A 146 -9.65 -10.16 -8.61
C ILE A 146 -9.58 -10.91 -9.94
N SER A 147 -8.78 -10.43 -10.90
CA SER A 147 -8.62 -11.11 -12.20
C SER A 147 -8.02 -12.48 -12.07
N THR A 148 -7.00 -12.64 -11.23
CA THR A 148 -6.35 -13.93 -11.00
C THR A 148 -7.28 -14.88 -10.28
N LEU A 149 -7.95 -14.43 -9.21
CA LEU A 149 -8.94 -15.26 -8.51
C LEU A 149 -10.05 -15.75 -9.45
N ARG A 150 -10.62 -14.87 -10.28
CA ARG A 150 -11.62 -15.26 -11.28
C ARG A 150 -11.10 -16.25 -12.34
N THR A 151 -9.79 -16.27 -12.55
CA THR A 151 -9.16 -17.16 -13.52
C THR A 151 -8.92 -18.56 -12.94
N VAL A 152 -8.57 -18.64 -11.65
CA VAL A 152 -8.10 -19.88 -11.03
C VAL A 152 -9.08 -20.49 -10.04
N SER A 153 -10.00 -19.71 -9.51
CA SER A 153 -10.94 -20.10 -8.46
C SER A 153 -12.39 -20.13 -8.98
N PRO A 154 -13.06 -21.27 -8.96
CA PRO A 154 -14.49 -21.32 -9.26
C PRO A 154 -15.32 -20.42 -8.33
N PRO A 155 -16.47 -19.90 -8.77
CA PRO A 155 -17.38 -19.18 -7.88
C PRO A 155 -17.74 -19.99 -6.63
N LYS A 156 -17.77 -19.34 -5.45
CA LYS A 156 -18.01 -19.93 -4.13
C LYS A 156 -16.90 -20.85 -3.60
N SER A 157 -15.81 -21.01 -4.33
CA SER A 157 -14.64 -21.70 -3.78
C SER A 157 -13.96 -20.85 -2.71
N LYS A 158 -13.11 -21.49 -1.91
CA LYS A 158 -12.43 -20.88 -0.80
C LYS A 158 -11.08 -20.31 -1.21
N VAL A 159 -10.74 -19.17 -0.57
CA VAL A 159 -9.44 -18.56 -0.63
C VAL A 159 -8.92 -18.44 0.79
N LEU A 160 -7.77 -19.05 1.05
CA LEU A 160 -7.12 -19.02 2.35
C LEU A 160 -6.55 -17.62 2.62
N ILE A 161 -6.78 -17.10 3.81
CA ILE A 161 -6.20 -15.85 4.31
C ILE A 161 -5.77 -16.04 5.77
N MET A 162 -4.65 -15.45 6.14
CA MET A 162 -4.17 -15.45 7.53
C MET A 162 -4.62 -14.16 8.23
N THR A 163 -5.49 -14.28 9.23
CA THR A 163 -6.04 -13.12 9.94
C THR A 163 -5.35 -12.88 11.28
N PRO A 164 -5.20 -11.60 11.71
CA PRO A 164 -5.63 -10.35 11.05
C PRO A 164 -4.93 -10.10 9.72
N THR A 165 -5.69 -9.68 8.69
CA THR A 165 -5.19 -9.42 7.35
C THR A 165 -5.76 -8.13 6.74
N TYR A 166 -5.23 -7.72 5.60
CA TYR A 166 -5.70 -6.52 4.91
C TYR A 166 -7.21 -6.62 4.60
N ASN A 167 -7.96 -5.65 5.10
CA ASN A 167 -9.42 -5.62 4.98
C ASN A 167 -9.92 -5.55 3.53
N GLY A 168 -9.12 -5.01 2.60
CA GLY A 168 -9.43 -4.98 1.18
C GLY A 168 -9.55 -6.37 0.55
N PHE A 169 -8.91 -7.41 1.12
CA PHE A 169 -9.04 -8.78 0.63
C PHE A 169 -10.47 -9.29 0.67
N TYR A 170 -11.26 -8.94 1.69
CA TYR A 170 -12.68 -9.30 1.73
C TYR A 170 -13.48 -8.70 0.57
N SER A 171 -13.14 -7.48 0.16
CA SER A 171 -13.70 -6.87 -1.05
C SER A 171 -13.28 -7.63 -2.32
N ASP A 172 -12.01 -8.02 -2.43
CA ASP A 172 -11.50 -8.77 -3.58
C ASP A 172 -12.16 -10.14 -3.71
N LEU A 173 -12.36 -10.83 -2.57
CA LEU A 173 -13.09 -12.10 -2.51
C LEU A 173 -14.55 -11.93 -2.96
N LYS A 174 -15.23 -10.88 -2.46
CA LYS A 174 -16.60 -10.57 -2.90
C LYS A 174 -16.67 -10.32 -4.42
N TRP A 175 -15.75 -9.52 -4.96
CA TRP A 175 -15.73 -9.20 -6.39
C TRP A 175 -15.28 -10.37 -7.26
N SER A 176 -14.46 -11.28 -6.75
CA SER A 176 -14.10 -12.53 -7.42
C SER A 176 -15.15 -13.63 -7.27
N GLN A 177 -16.18 -13.41 -6.45
CA GLN A 177 -17.23 -14.39 -6.12
C GLN A 177 -16.68 -15.63 -5.37
N THR A 178 -15.62 -15.45 -4.58
CA THR A 178 -15.02 -16.48 -3.73
C THR A 178 -15.28 -16.20 -2.27
N GLU A 179 -14.99 -17.15 -1.39
CA GLU A 179 -15.23 -17.06 0.04
C GLU A 179 -13.93 -17.12 0.85
N ALA A 180 -13.87 -16.36 1.95
CA ALA A 180 -12.73 -16.39 2.84
C ALA A 180 -12.66 -17.70 3.64
N SER A 181 -11.50 -18.35 3.67
CA SER A 181 -11.12 -19.38 4.63
C SER A 181 -10.07 -18.79 5.56
N GLU A 182 -10.50 -18.33 6.75
CA GLU A 182 -9.64 -17.59 7.66
C GLU A 182 -8.85 -18.53 8.57
N SER A 183 -7.51 -18.52 8.46
CA SER A 183 -6.61 -19.09 9.45
C SER A 183 -6.17 -18.00 10.41
N VAL A 184 -6.58 -18.14 11.69
CA VAL A 184 -6.30 -17.12 12.71
C VAL A 184 -4.88 -17.27 13.19
N MET A 185 -4.08 -16.21 13.07
CA MET A 185 -2.70 -16.21 13.58
C MET A 185 -2.65 -16.23 15.10
N ILE A 186 -1.61 -16.80 15.65
CA ILE A 186 -1.35 -16.84 17.09
C ILE A 186 -0.62 -15.56 17.50
N PHE A 187 -1.23 -14.79 18.42
CA PHE A 187 -0.57 -13.66 19.06
C PHE A 187 -0.01 -14.07 20.44
N LYS A 188 1.29 -13.99 20.61
CA LYS A 188 1.94 -14.32 21.89
C LYS A 188 3.15 -13.45 22.13
N ASN A 189 3.21 -12.84 23.32
CA ASN A 189 4.35 -12.00 23.73
C ASN A 189 4.72 -10.92 22.70
N GLY A 190 3.71 -10.25 22.12
CA GLY A 190 3.90 -9.21 21.12
C GLY A 190 4.22 -9.71 19.71
N ASN A 191 4.28 -11.02 19.48
CA ASN A 191 4.63 -11.60 18.20
C ASN A 191 3.46 -12.36 17.56
N TRP A 192 3.32 -12.22 16.26
CA TRP A 192 2.38 -12.96 15.46
C TRP A 192 3.05 -14.15 14.77
N SER A 193 2.42 -15.29 14.77
CA SER A 193 2.91 -16.53 14.14
C SER A 193 1.77 -17.29 13.51
N ILE A 194 2.09 -18.16 12.54
CA ILE A 194 1.13 -19.00 11.85
C ILE A 194 0.72 -20.15 12.76
N ASP A 195 -0.57 -20.39 12.90
CA ASP A 195 -1.10 -21.65 13.40
C ASP A 195 -1.03 -22.69 12.26
N TRP A 196 0.05 -23.46 12.25
CA TRP A 196 0.32 -24.36 11.14
C TRP A 196 -0.69 -25.49 11.00
N ASP A 197 -1.28 -25.94 12.09
CA ASP A 197 -2.25 -27.04 12.08
C ASP A 197 -3.58 -26.52 11.49
N ASP A 198 -4.05 -25.34 11.91
CA ASP A 198 -5.24 -24.72 11.35
C ASP A 198 -5.00 -24.27 9.89
N PHE A 199 -3.80 -23.72 9.58
CA PHE A 199 -3.44 -23.30 8.25
C PHE A 199 -3.52 -24.45 7.24
N GLU A 200 -2.94 -25.61 7.54
CA GLU A 200 -2.96 -26.78 6.68
C GLU A 200 -4.37 -27.40 6.61
N ALA A 201 -5.09 -27.50 7.72
CA ALA A 201 -6.44 -28.04 7.77
C ALA A 201 -7.45 -27.25 6.91
N ARG A 202 -7.13 -25.99 6.55
CA ARG A 202 -7.97 -25.16 5.65
C ARG A 202 -7.68 -25.37 4.19
N MET A 203 -6.64 -26.09 3.84
CA MET A 203 -6.32 -26.47 2.45
C MET A 203 -7.15 -27.66 2.01
N THR A 204 -8.43 -27.44 1.82
CA THR A 204 -9.40 -28.45 1.36
C THR A 204 -9.48 -28.47 -0.17
N PRO A 205 -10.09 -29.47 -0.81
CA PRO A 205 -10.28 -29.50 -2.26
C PRO A 205 -11.01 -28.28 -2.85
N ASP A 206 -11.76 -27.53 -2.02
CA ASP A 206 -12.42 -26.29 -2.43
C ASP A 206 -11.52 -25.05 -2.30
N THR A 207 -10.32 -25.20 -1.72
CA THR A 207 -9.38 -24.07 -1.51
C THR A 207 -8.44 -23.96 -2.70
N HIS A 208 -8.59 -22.90 -3.50
CA HIS A 208 -7.85 -22.76 -4.76
C HIS A 208 -6.72 -21.75 -4.72
N ALA A 209 -6.72 -20.82 -3.75
CA ALA A 209 -5.68 -19.80 -3.62
C ALA A 209 -5.43 -19.43 -2.16
N LEU A 210 -4.22 -18.92 -1.90
CA LEU A 210 -3.83 -18.22 -0.68
C LEU A 210 -3.55 -16.75 -1.03
N LEU A 211 -4.18 -15.80 -0.33
CA LEU A 211 -3.75 -14.40 -0.33
C LEU A 211 -2.71 -14.21 0.78
N LEU A 212 -1.46 -14.04 0.38
CA LEU A 212 -0.32 -13.85 1.28
C LEU A 212 0.10 -12.38 1.25
N CYS A 213 -0.03 -11.68 2.39
CA CYS A 213 0.49 -10.33 2.55
C CYS A 213 1.90 -10.37 3.17
N ASN A 214 2.91 -9.76 2.52
CA ASN A 214 4.29 -9.76 3.02
C ASN A 214 5.04 -8.47 2.67
N PRO A 215 5.34 -7.57 3.63
CA PRO A 215 4.96 -7.56 5.06
C PRO A 215 3.47 -7.59 5.31
N GLN A 216 3.06 -8.25 6.41
CA GLN A 216 1.66 -8.42 6.79
C GLN A 216 1.02 -7.09 7.24
N ASN A 217 -0.10 -6.74 6.66
CA ASN A 217 -0.95 -5.65 7.10
C ASN A 217 -2.21 -6.24 7.77
N PRO A 218 -2.55 -5.93 9.02
CA PRO A 218 -2.10 -4.76 9.79
C PRO A 218 -0.96 -5.03 10.80
N THR A 219 -0.60 -6.26 11.04
CA THR A 219 0.26 -6.69 12.15
C THR A 219 1.73 -6.29 12.01
N GLY A 220 2.17 -5.98 10.78
CA GLY A 220 3.50 -5.48 10.48
C GLY A 220 4.63 -6.52 10.59
N ASN A 221 4.31 -7.81 10.75
CA ASN A 221 5.34 -8.85 10.73
C ASN A 221 5.82 -9.13 9.29
N VAL A 222 7.10 -9.51 9.18
CA VAL A 222 7.76 -9.92 7.94
C VAL A 222 7.99 -11.43 8.01
N TRP A 223 7.46 -12.17 7.05
CA TRP A 223 7.57 -13.63 7.05
C TRP A 223 9.00 -14.09 6.80
N SER A 224 9.49 -15.02 7.63
CA SER A 224 10.81 -15.59 7.44
C SER A 224 10.89 -16.44 6.17
N LYS A 225 12.08 -16.55 5.58
CA LYS A 225 12.31 -17.47 4.46
C LYS A 225 11.86 -18.90 4.76
N LYS A 226 12.02 -19.34 6.01
CA LYS A 226 11.59 -20.67 6.47
C LYS A 226 10.07 -20.80 6.41
N ASP A 227 9.33 -19.79 6.88
CA ASP A 227 7.86 -19.80 6.84
C ASP A 227 7.35 -19.73 5.41
N LEU A 228 7.93 -18.86 4.57
CA LEU A 228 7.57 -18.78 3.15
C LEU A 228 7.81 -20.08 2.39
N MET A 229 8.91 -20.77 2.68
CA MET A 229 9.19 -22.10 2.11
C MET A 229 8.16 -23.15 2.58
N ARG A 230 7.75 -23.11 3.86
CA ARG A 230 6.72 -24.03 4.37
C ARG A 230 5.34 -23.74 3.76
N ILE A 231 4.96 -22.44 3.70
CA ILE A 231 3.75 -22.00 3.01
C ILE A 231 3.75 -22.53 1.57
N GLY A 232 4.82 -22.27 0.81
CA GLY A 232 4.92 -22.65 -0.59
C GLY A 232 4.83 -24.17 -0.81
N LYS A 233 5.46 -24.98 0.07
CA LYS A 233 5.36 -26.44 0.01
C LYS A 233 3.94 -26.95 0.26
N LEU A 234 3.30 -26.49 1.33
CA LEU A 234 1.93 -26.86 1.63
C LEU A 234 0.97 -26.45 0.50
N CYS A 235 1.12 -25.23 -0.01
CA CYS A 235 0.32 -24.77 -1.14
C CYS A 235 0.50 -25.63 -2.40
N LEU A 236 1.75 -26.04 -2.68
CA LEU A 236 2.04 -26.91 -3.83
C LEU A 236 1.48 -28.32 -3.63
N GLU A 237 1.58 -28.89 -2.42
CA GLU A 237 1.07 -30.22 -2.05
C GLU A 237 -0.45 -30.31 -2.12
N HIS A 238 -1.16 -29.20 -1.92
CA HIS A 238 -2.62 -29.11 -1.91
C HIS A 238 -3.22 -28.43 -3.14
N ASP A 239 -2.46 -28.18 -4.20
CA ASP A 239 -2.89 -27.48 -5.43
C ASP A 239 -3.46 -26.07 -5.16
N VAL A 240 -2.95 -25.37 -4.15
CA VAL A 240 -3.33 -24.01 -3.79
C VAL A 240 -2.34 -23.00 -4.41
N LEU A 241 -2.83 -22.06 -5.22
CA LEU A 241 -2.00 -21.01 -5.83
C LEU A 241 -1.68 -19.91 -4.81
N VAL A 242 -0.41 -19.50 -4.71
CA VAL A 242 -0.01 -18.38 -3.85
C VAL A 242 -0.15 -17.04 -4.59
N LEU A 243 -0.96 -16.13 -4.06
CA LEU A 243 -1.08 -14.75 -4.51
C LEU A 243 -0.36 -13.86 -3.49
N ALA A 244 0.92 -13.56 -3.77
CA ALA A 244 1.78 -12.80 -2.86
C ALA A 244 1.57 -11.29 -3.06
N ASP A 245 0.80 -10.66 -2.17
CA ASP A 245 0.68 -9.21 -2.09
C ASP A 245 1.87 -8.65 -1.32
N GLU A 246 2.83 -8.12 -2.08
CA GLU A 246 4.07 -7.53 -1.57
C GLU A 246 4.08 -6.00 -1.70
N ILE A 247 2.90 -5.37 -1.69
CA ILE A 247 2.76 -3.90 -1.85
C ILE A 247 3.48 -3.09 -0.77
N HIS A 248 3.77 -3.68 0.39
CA HIS A 248 4.47 -3.07 1.50
C HIS A 248 5.97 -3.45 1.58
N CYS A 249 6.51 -4.16 0.59
CA CYS A 249 7.85 -4.73 0.64
C CYS A 249 9.00 -3.71 0.82
N ASP A 250 8.80 -2.47 0.41
CA ASP A 250 9.78 -1.39 0.58
C ASP A 250 9.87 -0.90 2.05
N PHE A 251 8.81 -1.09 2.86
CA PHE A 251 8.72 -0.61 4.23
C PHE A 251 9.20 -1.66 5.24
N VAL A 252 10.41 -2.12 5.10
CA VAL A 252 11.03 -3.02 6.07
C VAL A 252 12.06 -2.25 6.87
N ARG A 253 11.94 -2.30 8.22
CA ARG A 253 12.82 -1.52 9.07
C ARG A 253 14.25 -2.05 9.07
N PRO A 254 15.25 -1.22 9.43
CA PRO A 254 16.64 -1.62 9.51
C PRO A 254 16.84 -2.87 10.39
N GLY A 255 17.65 -3.82 9.91
CA GLY A 255 17.97 -5.07 10.60
C GLY A 255 16.95 -6.21 10.40
N VAL A 256 15.82 -5.98 9.77
CA VAL A 256 14.86 -7.02 9.39
C VAL A 256 15.11 -7.45 7.95
N ILE A 257 15.11 -8.75 7.70
CA ILE A 257 15.31 -9.33 6.37
C ILE A 257 13.96 -9.63 5.74
N TYR A 258 13.63 -8.90 4.69
CA TYR A 258 12.51 -9.22 3.81
C TYR A 258 12.97 -10.23 2.75
N THR A 259 12.17 -11.27 2.55
CA THR A 259 12.39 -12.27 1.48
C THR A 259 11.22 -12.16 0.49
N PRO A 260 11.45 -11.73 -0.76
CA PRO A 260 10.45 -11.81 -1.81
C PRO A 260 10.03 -13.27 -2.04
N PHE A 261 8.74 -13.55 -2.22
CA PHE A 261 8.28 -14.91 -2.47
C PHE A 261 8.92 -15.50 -3.75
N ALA A 262 9.05 -14.66 -4.78
CA ALA A 262 9.69 -15.02 -6.06
C ALA A 262 11.21 -15.29 -5.96
N SER A 263 11.86 -15.02 -4.80
CA SER A 263 13.29 -15.32 -4.57
C SER A 263 13.53 -16.66 -3.88
N LEU A 264 12.48 -17.43 -3.60
CA LEU A 264 12.61 -18.73 -2.97
C LEU A 264 13.37 -19.70 -3.89
N PRO A 265 14.20 -20.61 -3.30
CA PRO A 265 15.11 -21.43 -4.10
C PRO A 265 14.42 -22.58 -4.85
N ASP A 266 13.18 -22.94 -4.50
CA ASP A 266 12.42 -23.99 -5.17
C ASP A 266 11.57 -23.41 -6.30
N LYS A 267 11.97 -23.72 -7.53
CA LYS A 267 11.31 -23.22 -8.75
C LYS A 267 9.83 -23.64 -8.80
N ASN A 268 9.48 -24.83 -8.34
CA ASN A 268 8.08 -25.29 -8.41
C ASN A 268 7.20 -24.44 -7.48
N ILE A 269 7.72 -24.05 -6.30
CA ILE A 269 7.03 -23.16 -5.38
C ILE A 269 6.84 -21.78 -6.02
N VAL A 270 7.89 -21.24 -6.67
CA VAL A 270 7.83 -19.93 -7.31
C VAL A 270 6.88 -19.94 -8.51
N ASP A 271 6.90 -20.97 -9.33
CA ASP A 271 6.00 -21.12 -10.48
C ASP A 271 4.53 -21.27 -10.05
N ASN A 272 4.28 -21.79 -8.83
CA ASN A 272 2.95 -21.85 -8.21
C ASN A 272 2.60 -20.54 -7.48
N SER A 273 3.04 -19.41 -8.02
CA SER A 273 2.74 -18.10 -7.40
C SER A 273 2.57 -16.98 -8.42
N VAL A 274 1.88 -15.92 -7.97
CA VAL A 274 1.80 -14.62 -8.64
C VAL A 274 2.17 -13.56 -7.62
N THR A 275 3.13 -12.70 -7.94
CA THR A 275 3.58 -11.62 -7.05
C THR A 275 3.02 -10.28 -7.52
N TYR A 276 2.40 -9.54 -6.60
CA TYR A 276 1.77 -8.24 -6.83
C TYR A 276 2.56 -7.14 -6.12
N LYS A 277 2.94 -6.10 -6.84
CA LYS A 277 3.74 -4.99 -6.34
C LYS A 277 3.35 -3.66 -6.99
N GLY A 278 3.84 -2.57 -6.46
CA GLY A 278 3.67 -1.23 -7.00
C GLY A 278 4.12 -0.15 -6.03
N LEU A 279 4.15 1.10 -6.47
CA LEU A 279 4.60 2.23 -5.66
C LEU A 279 3.46 3.01 -5.00
N SER A 280 2.23 2.48 -5.05
CA SER A 280 1.07 3.15 -4.45
C SER A 280 1.20 3.38 -2.94
N LYS A 281 2.00 2.57 -2.25
CA LYS A 281 2.33 2.75 -0.83
C LYS A 281 3.65 3.47 -0.64
N THR A 282 4.68 3.09 -1.39
CA THR A 282 6.05 3.62 -1.28
C THR A 282 6.10 5.15 -1.45
N PHE A 283 5.32 5.69 -2.40
CA PHE A 283 5.25 7.12 -2.69
C PHE A 283 3.85 7.73 -2.52
N SER A 284 2.93 7.04 -1.84
CA SER A 284 1.53 7.50 -1.65
C SER A 284 0.79 7.79 -2.97
N LEU A 285 1.00 6.97 -3.99
CA LEU A 285 0.45 7.12 -5.34
C LEU A 285 -0.83 6.31 -5.59
N ALA A 286 -1.61 5.98 -4.54
CA ALA A 286 -2.79 5.12 -4.67
C ALA A 286 -3.85 5.69 -5.64
N ALA A 287 -4.01 7.01 -5.69
CA ALA A 287 -4.92 7.69 -6.61
C ALA A 287 -4.45 7.65 -8.07
N MET A 288 -3.17 7.41 -8.33
CA MET A 288 -2.58 7.32 -9.67
C MET A 288 -2.88 6.00 -10.38
N LYS A 289 -3.46 5.01 -9.68
CA LYS A 289 -3.97 3.77 -10.25
C LYS A 289 -2.96 3.07 -11.18
N SER A 290 -1.79 2.73 -10.64
CA SER A 290 -0.77 1.98 -11.36
C SER A 290 -0.06 1.01 -10.42
N SER A 291 0.07 -0.25 -10.85
CA SER A 291 0.78 -1.33 -10.19
C SER A 291 1.15 -2.39 -11.23
N TYR A 292 1.73 -3.50 -10.78
CA TYR A 292 2.03 -4.62 -11.65
C TYR A 292 1.95 -5.95 -10.88
N TYR A 293 1.82 -7.02 -11.62
CA TYR A 293 2.14 -8.36 -11.14
C TYR A 293 3.10 -9.05 -12.10
N PHE A 294 3.76 -10.10 -11.62
CA PHE A 294 4.53 -10.98 -12.46
C PHE A 294 4.36 -12.44 -12.01
N CYS A 295 4.53 -13.34 -12.98
CA CYS A 295 4.40 -14.78 -12.79
C CYS A 295 5.45 -15.49 -13.65
N THR A 296 6.19 -16.42 -13.07
CA THR A 296 7.28 -17.14 -13.74
C THR A 296 6.77 -18.34 -14.55
N ASP A 297 5.60 -18.91 -14.23
CA ASP A 297 4.96 -19.93 -15.06
C ASP A 297 4.26 -19.28 -16.27
N PRO A 298 4.70 -19.57 -17.52
CA PRO A 298 4.15 -18.91 -18.70
C PRO A 298 2.71 -19.35 -19.01
N THR A 299 2.31 -20.54 -18.58
CA THR A 299 0.95 -21.06 -18.80
C THR A 299 -0.04 -20.35 -17.92
N LEU A 300 0.29 -20.21 -16.62
CA LEU A 300 -0.49 -19.43 -15.66
C LEU A 300 -0.58 -17.98 -16.07
N ALA A 301 0.56 -17.35 -16.41
CA ALA A 301 0.62 -15.96 -16.88
C ALA A 301 -0.29 -15.74 -18.09
N ALA A 302 -0.26 -16.64 -19.08
CA ALA A 302 -1.13 -16.56 -20.27
C ALA A 302 -2.62 -16.73 -19.92
N ARG A 303 -2.96 -17.58 -18.95
CA ARG A 303 -4.34 -17.75 -18.47
C ARG A 303 -4.87 -16.48 -17.82
N ILE A 304 -4.09 -15.88 -16.92
CA ILE A 304 -4.48 -14.65 -16.24
C ILE A 304 -4.62 -13.50 -17.25
N LYS A 305 -3.64 -13.33 -18.14
CA LYS A 305 -3.64 -12.26 -19.16
C LYS A 305 -4.87 -12.31 -20.08
N ARG A 306 -5.40 -13.49 -20.40
CA ARG A 306 -6.64 -13.61 -21.21
C ARG A 306 -7.88 -13.08 -20.51
N ASN A 307 -7.90 -13.11 -19.18
CA ASN A 307 -9.03 -12.70 -18.36
C ASN A 307 -8.83 -11.30 -17.73
N HIS A 308 -7.66 -10.70 -17.94
CA HIS A 308 -7.34 -9.38 -17.42
C HIS A 308 -7.03 -8.40 -18.55
N ARG A 309 -7.95 -7.47 -18.77
CA ARG A 309 -7.72 -6.34 -19.67
C ARG A 309 -7.40 -5.10 -18.83
N SER A 310 -6.14 -4.77 -18.73
CA SER A 310 -5.67 -3.56 -18.05
C SER A 310 -5.71 -2.34 -18.98
N SER A 311 -6.01 -1.17 -18.43
CA SER A 311 -5.97 0.11 -19.12
C SER A 311 -5.28 1.13 -18.23
N GLN A 312 -4.00 1.37 -18.50
CA GLN A 312 -3.19 2.30 -17.71
C GLN A 312 -3.56 3.76 -18.02
N ASN A 313 -3.65 4.59 -16.97
CA ASN A 313 -3.78 6.02 -17.17
C ASN A 313 -2.40 6.69 -17.33
N SER A 314 -2.34 7.74 -18.15
CA SER A 314 -1.06 8.35 -18.52
C SER A 314 -0.33 9.03 -17.36
N LEU A 315 -1.05 9.66 -16.46
CA LEU A 315 -0.45 10.34 -15.31
C LEU A 315 0.10 9.31 -14.31
N GLY A 316 -0.64 8.20 -14.10
CA GLY A 316 -0.20 7.12 -13.24
C GLY A 316 1.09 6.46 -13.73
N MET A 317 1.20 6.20 -15.03
CA MET A 317 2.43 5.61 -15.61
C MET A 317 3.63 6.55 -15.47
N ILE A 318 3.46 7.84 -15.78
CA ILE A 318 4.54 8.83 -15.71
C ILE A 318 4.98 9.08 -14.27
N ALA A 319 4.04 9.17 -13.33
CA ALA A 319 4.35 9.31 -11.90
C ALA A 319 5.16 8.11 -11.37
N ASN A 320 4.74 6.89 -11.72
CA ASN A 320 5.44 5.68 -11.27
C ASN A 320 6.80 5.49 -11.97
N GLU A 321 6.91 5.81 -13.27
CA GLU A 321 8.20 5.80 -13.98
C GLU A 321 9.21 6.74 -13.32
N ALA A 322 8.81 8.00 -13.06
CA ALA A 322 9.66 8.98 -12.41
C ALA A 322 10.08 8.52 -11.00
N ALA A 323 9.14 7.93 -10.23
CA ALA A 323 9.40 7.39 -8.92
C ALA A 323 10.41 6.23 -8.94
N TYR A 324 10.26 5.28 -9.86
CA TYR A 324 11.21 4.16 -10.01
C TYR A 324 12.60 4.63 -10.46
N ARG A 325 12.67 5.61 -11.37
CA ARG A 325 13.93 6.10 -11.91
C ARG A 325 14.70 6.99 -10.94
N ASP A 326 14.00 7.94 -10.29
CA ASP A 326 14.62 9.05 -9.59
C ASP A 326 14.18 9.19 -8.12
N GLY A 327 13.24 8.37 -7.64
CA GLY A 327 12.65 8.53 -6.30
C GLY A 327 13.42 7.87 -5.16
N ALA A 328 14.50 7.15 -5.44
CA ALA A 328 15.20 6.34 -4.44
C ALA A 328 15.71 7.17 -3.26
N ASP A 329 16.36 8.31 -3.50
CA ASP A 329 16.93 9.16 -2.45
C ASP A 329 15.89 9.72 -1.49
N TRP A 330 14.71 10.07 -2.00
CA TRP A 330 13.59 10.53 -1.19
C TRP A 330 13.11 9.41 -0.26
N PHE A 331 12.93 8.21 -0.81
CA PHE A 331 12.46 7.07 -0.04
C PHE A 331 13.48 6.57 0.97
N ASP A 332 14.78 6.61 0.63
CA ASP A 332 15.87 6.21 1.53
C ASP A 332 16.01 7.13 2.75
N GLN A 333 15.57 8.39 2.64
CA GLN A 333 15.45 9.32 3.77
C GLN A 333 14.13 9.15 4.53
N LEU A 334 13.04 8.79 3.85
CA LEU A 334 11.74 8.54 4.49
C LEU A 334 11.76 7.30 5.39
N LEU A 335 12.40 6.22 4.96
CA LEU A 335 12.36 4.94 5.66
C LEU A 335 12.90 5.03 7.11
N PRO A 336 14.07 5.61 7.40
CA PRO A 336 14.53 5.82 8.77
C PRO A 336 13.65 6.79 9.57
N TYR A 337 13.01 7.75 8.91
CA TYR A 337 12.04 8.63 9.56
C TYR A 337 10.83 7.84 10.07
N LEU A 338 10.26 6.97 9.23
CA LEU A 338 9.16 6.08 9.62
C LEU A 338 9.57 5.10 10.74
N ASP A 339 10.79 4.56 10.71
CA ASP A 339 11.30 3.73 11.80
C ASP A 339 11.39 4.51 13.12
N SER A 340 11.78 5.79 13.07
CA SER A 340 11.78 6.68 14.23
C SER A 340 10.35 6.97 14.74
N ASN A 341 9.35 7.03 13.86
CA ASN A 341 7.95 7.17 14.25
C ASN A 341 7.44 5.95 15.01
N HIS A 342 7.79 4.75 14.59
CA HIS A 342 7.50 3.52 15.36
C HIS A 342 8.15 3.54 16.75
N THR A 343 9.40 4.00 16.86
CA THR A 343 10.10 4.15 18.14
C THR A 343 9.44 5.21 19.03
N LEU A 344 9.01 6.32 18.45
CA LEU A 344 8.27 7.37 19.17
C LEU A 344 7.00 6.78 19.82
N VAL A 345 6.20 6.03 19.06
CA VAL A 345 4.98 5.39 19.57
C VAL A 345 5.29 4.39 20.69
N GLU A 346 6.29 3.52 20.48
CA GLU A 346 6.71 2.52 21.46
C GLU A 346 7.11 3.16 22.79
N ASN A 347 7.97 4.19 22.75
CA ASN A 347 8.41 4.92 23.94
C ASN A 347 7.24 5.67 24.61
N TYR A 348 6.43 6.36 23.83
CA TYR A 348 5.29 7.11 24.36
C TYR A 348 4.31 6.18 25.10
N LEU A 349 3.93 5.08 24.48
CA LEU A 349 2.98 4.13 25.09
C LEU A 349 3.55 3.49 26.34
N SER A 350 4.82 3.06 26.32
CA SER A 350 5.46 2.47 27.51
C SER A 350 5.57 3.43 28.69
N GLU A 351 5.83 4.72 28.44
CA GLU A 351 6.06 5.70 29.47
C GLU A 351 4.77 6.38 29.98
N LYS A 352 3.86 6.73 29.06
CA LYS A 352 2.70 7.59 29.37
C LYS A 352 1.36 6.88 29.25
N LEU A 353 1.26 5.77 28.51
CA LEU A 353 0.00 5.09 28.25
C LEU A 353 0.15 3.56 28.25
N PRO A 354 0.68 2.94 29.34
CA PRO A 354 0.98 1.51 29.40
C PRO A 354 -0.28 0.61 29.35
N SER A 355 -1.46 1.19 29.41
CA SER A 355 -2.73 0.48 29.23
C SER A 355 -3.02 0.09 27.76
N VAL A 356 -2.30 0.68 26.79
CA VAL A 356 -2.40 0.37 25.36
C VAL A 356 -1.21 -0.46 24.94
N GLY A 357 -1.48 -1.69 24.48
CA GLY A 357 -0.42 -2.60 24.03
C GLY A 357 0.10 -2.23 22.64
N TYR A 358 1.43 -2.31 22.46
CA TYR A 358 2.07 -2.13 21.16
C TYR A 358 3.39 -2.91 21.11
N THR A 359 3.64 -3.51 19.96
CA THR A 359 4.95 -4.08 19.62
C THR A 359 5.39 -3.43 18.31
N LYS A 360 6.63 -2.91 18.29
CA LYS A 360 7.18 -2.24 17.12
C LYS A 360 7.16 -3.16 15.90
N ALA A 361 6.46 -2.76 14.85
CA ALA A 361 6.31 -3.54 13.62
C ALA A 361 7.66 -3.79 12.93
N GLN A 362 7.81 -4.91 12.26
CA GLN A 362 9.00 -5.27 11.47
C GLN A 362 8.96 -4.61 10.07
N GLY A 363 7.77 -4.35 9.57
CA GLY A 363 7.52 -3.72 8.28
C GLY A 363 6.21 -2.93 8.29
N THR A 364 5.90 -2.26 7.20
CA THR A 364 4.81 -1.30 7.05
C THR A 364 5.05 0.01 7.83
N TYR A 365 4.19 0.99 7.63
CA TYR A 365 4.14 2.22 8.43
C TYR A 365 2.87 2.26 9.30
N PHE A 366 2.47 1.09 9.83
CA PHE A 366 1.30 0.98 10.71
C PHE A 366 1.68 0.53 12.10
N GLY A 367 1.11 1.20 13.11
CA GLY A 367 1.02 0.71 14.46
C GLY A 367 -0.24 -0.15 14.61
N TRP A 368 -0.09 -1.35 15.17
CA TRP A 368 -1.20 -2.23 15.53
C TRP A 368 -1.32 -2.24 17.05
N LEU A 369 -2.26 -1.44 17.57
CA LEU A 369 -2.37 -1.09 18.98
C LEU A 369 -3.49 -1.88 19.63
N ASP A 370 -3.19 -2.55 20.76
CA ASP A 370 -4.19 -3.25 21.57
C ASP A 370 -4.82 -2.31 22.61
N PHE A 371 -6.10 -2.06 22.45
CA PHE A 371 -6.92 -1.23 23.32
C PHE A 371 -7.86 -2.02 24.23
N GLY A 372 -7.62 -3.31 24.46
CA GLY A 372 -8.51 -4.17 25.24
C GLY A 372 -8.89 -3.58 26.60
N ASN A 373 -7.93 -2.97 27.31
CA ASN A 373 -8.19 -2.32 28.61
C ASN A 373 -9.15 -1.12 28.45
N LEU A 374 -8.97 -0.27 27.46
CA LEU A 374 -9.85 0.87 27.21
C LEU A 374 -11.24 0.40 26.79
N MET A 375 -11.33 -0.61 25.93
CA MET A 375 -12.62 -1.17 25.49
C MET A 375 -13.44 -1.70 26.67
N ASN A 376 -12.78 -2.37 27.62
CA ASN A 376 -13.41 -2.82 28.87
C ASN A 376 -13.89 -1.61 29.71
N ALA A 377 -13.05 -0.58 29.87
CA ALA A 377 -13.38 0.60 30.66
C ALA A 377 -14.58 1.39 30.12
N ILE A 378 -14.72 1.49 28.80
CA ILE A 378 -15.85 2.19 28.15
C ILE A 378 -17.06 1.27 27.93
N GLY A 379 -16.98 -0.02 28.25
CA GLY A 379 -18.05 -0.98 28.04
C GLY A 379 -18.40 -1.24 26.57
N ALA A 380 -17.38 -1.22 25.68
CA ALA A 380 -17.56 -1.30 24.24
C ALA A 380 -18.33 -2.56 23.78
N GLU A 381 -18.08 -3.73 24.39
CA GLU A 381 -18.81 -4.95 24.09
C GLU A 381 -20.29 -4.84 24.42
N LYS A 382 -20.60 -4.32 25.61
CA LYS A 382 -21.99 -4.13 26.06
C LYS A 382 -22.73 -3.15 25.14
N GLU A 383 -22.11 -2.05 24.76
CA GLU A 383 -22.70 -1.09 23.82
C GLU A 383 -22.90 -1.74 22.44
N ALA A 384 -21.91 -2.47 21.92
CA ALA A 384 -22.02 -3.19 20.65
C ALA A 384 -23.20 -4.16 20.64
N MET A 385 -23.44 -4.91 21.74
CA MET A 385 -24.57 -5.82 21.85
C MET A 385 -25.93 -5.08 21.73
N THR A 386 -26.04 -3.86 22.24
CA THR A 386 -27.28 -3.06 22.10
C THR A 386 -27.57 -2.65 20.67
N THR A 387 -26.54 -2.57 19.81
CA THR A 387 -26.67 -2.21 18.39
C THR A 387 -27.04 -3.38 17.48
N GLN A 388 -26.97 -4.63 17.95
CA GLN A 388 -27.27 -5.83 17.15
C GLN A 388 -28.73 -5.91 16.67
N ILE A 389 -29.62 -5.18 17.34
CA ILE A 389 -31.05 -5.12 17.02
C ILE A 389 -31.36 -3.96 16.03
N SER A 390 -30.35 -3.15 15.70
CA SER A 390 -30.49 -2.01 14.78
C SER A 390 -30.17 -2.44 13.32
N ASP A 391 -30.62 -1.62 12.36
CA ASP A 391 -30.31 -1.82 10.92
C ASP A 391 -28.81 -1.68 10.59
N ALA A 392 -28.00 -1.16 11.54
CA ALA A 392 -26.55 -0.97 11.42
C ALA A 392 -25.81 -1.45 12.68
N PRO A 393 -25.72 -2.77 12.90
CA PRO A 393 -24.99 -3.33 14.04
C PRO A 393 -23.53 -2.91 14.03
N LYS A 394 -23.01 -2.56 15.22
CA LYS A 394 -21.60 -2.15 15.37
C LYS A 394 -20.81 -3.23 16.10
N THR A 395 -19.53 -3.32 15.74
CA THR A 395 -18.56 -4.13 16.48
C THR A 395 -17.98 -3.34 17.66
N PRO A 396 -17.42 -4.01 18.68
CA PRO A 396 -16.78 -3.33 19.80
C PRO A 396 -15.68 -2.34 19.39
N THR A 397 -14.88 -2.67 18.36
CA THR A 397 -13.84 -1.76 17.85
C THR A 397 -14.41 -0.55 17.09
N GLN A 398 -15.61 -0.65 16.49
CA GLN A 398 -16.31 0.50 15.93
C GLN A 398 -16.91 1.41 17.01
N ILE A 399 -17.31 0.86 18.15
CA ILE A 399 -17.67 1.66 19.33
C ILE A 399 -16.42 2.42 19.84
N LEU A 400 -15.29 1.74 19.93
CA LEU A 400 -14.02 2.36 20.31
C LEU A 400 -13.60 3.46 19.31
N GLU A 401 -13.71 3.23 18.00
CA GLU A 401 -13.44 4.26 16.99
C GLU A 401 -14.26 5.52 17.22
N LYS A 402 -15.57 5.35 17.41
CA LYS A 402 -16.47 6.48 17.71
C LYS A 402 -16.07 7.18 19.01
N TRP A 403 -15.68 6.43 20.04
CA TRP A 403 -15.24 6.99 21.32
C TRP A 403 -13.95 7.81 21.16
N LEU A 404 -12.95 7.29 20.45
CA LEU A 404 -11.69 7.98 20.15
C LEU A 404 -11.94 9.28 19.37
N VAL A 405 -12.77 9.23 18.35
CA VAL A 405 -13.13 10.42 17.56
C VAL A 405 -13.85 11.46 18.45
N THR A 406 -14.78 11.02 19.27
CA THR A 406 -15.56 11.96 20.10
C THR A 406 -14.74 12.60 21.20
N ASN A 407 -13.89 11.81 21.90
CA ASN A 407 -13.23 12.24 23.13
C ASN A 407 -11.76 12.65 22.91
N ALA A 408 -11.09 12.07 21.90
CA ALA A 408 -9.68 12.34 21.58
C ALA A 408 -9.50 13.08 20.26
N LYS A 409 -10.53 13.22 19.42
CA LYS A 409 -10.46 13.83 18.07
C LYS A 409 -9.48 13.10 17.11
N VAL A 410 -9.26 11.81 17.36
CA VAL A 410 -8.33 10.96 16.59
C VAL A 410 -9.12 9.82 15.94
N GLN A 411 -8.97 9.66 14.62
CA GLN A 411 -9.54 8.54 13.88
C GLN A 411 -8.49 7.47 13.63
N LEU A 412 -8.77 6.25 14.08
CA LEU A 412 -8.01 5.03 13.83
C LEU A 412 -8.90 4.00 13.13
N ASN A 413 -8.31 3.05 12.38
CA ASN A 413 -9.11 1.99 11.77
C ASN A 413 -9.46 0.88 12.76
N PRO A 414 -10.75 0.50 12.88
CA PRO A 414 -11.21 -0.53 13.79
C PRO A 414 -10.69 -1.92 13.38
N GLY A 415 -10.19 -2.66 14.37
CA GLY A 415 -9.61 -4.00 14.18
C GLY A 415 -10.57 -4.99 13.55
N SER A 416 -11.86 -4.94 13.91
CA SER A 416 -12.89 -5.83 13.35
C SER A 416 -12.95 -5.86 11.82
N SER A 417 -12.43 -4.84 11.14
CA SER A 417 -12.35 -4.82 9.67
C SER A 417 -11.24 -5.72 9.10
N TYR A 418 -10.32 -6.22 9.94
CA TYR A 418 -9.16 -7.02 9.53
C TYR A 418 -9.33 -8.53 9.77
N GLY A 419 -10.55 -8.98 10.11
CA GLY A 419 -10.87 -10.37 10.34
C GLY A 419 -10.69 -10.82 11.79
N LYS A 420 -10.78 -12.11 12.02
CA LYS A 420 -10.66 -12.71 13.36
C LYS A 420 -9.29 -12.51 13.97
N GLY A 421 -9.22 -12.45 15.31
CA GLY A 421 -7.98 -12.21 16.07
C GLY A 421 -7.61 -10.73 16.19
N SER A 422 -8.53 -9.82 15.81
CA SER A 422 -8.33 -8.37 15.81
C SER A 422 -9.28 -7.62 16.74
N GLU A 423 -9.99 -8.34 17.61
CA GLU A 423 -11.15 -7.88 18.35
C GLU A 423 -10.86 -6.72 19.33
N THR A 424 -9.60 -6.59 19.79
CA THR A 424 -9.20 -5.51 20.72
C THR A 424 -8.26 -4.48 20.08
N PHE A 425 -7.93 -4.66 18.80
CA PHE A 425 -6.92 -3.85 18.14
C PHE A 425 -7.49 -2.70 17.31
N MET A 426 -6.66 -1.65 17.17
CA MET A 426 -6.87 -0.55 16.21
C MET A 426 -5.61 -0.34 15.39
N ARG A 427 -5.76 -0.05 14.09
CA ARG A 427 -4.61 0.30 13.24
C ARG A 427 -4.40 1.81 13.20
N MET A 428 -3.19 2.24 13.57
CA MET A 428 -2.73 3.62 13.51
C MET A 428 -1.74 3.81 12.36
N ASN A 429 -1.99 4.73 11.46
CA ASN A 429 -1.06 5.08 10.39
C ASN A 429 0.04 6.01 10.94
N LEU A 430 1.30 5.60 10.83
CA LEU A 430 2.49 6.33 11.28
C LEU A 430 3.22 7.03 10.11
N GLY A 431 2.66 7.00 8.91
CA GLY A 431 3.15 7.72 7.72
C GLY A 431 2.77 9.19 7.73
N THR A 432 3.09 9.88 8.82
CA THR A 432 2.80 11.31 9.06
C THR A 432 3.92 11.93 9.90
N SER A 433 3.87 13.24 10.15
CA SER A 433 4.88 13.92 10.97
C SER A 433 4.86 13.47 12.43
N LYS A 434 6.01 13.56 13.12
CA LYS A 434 6.11 13.28 14.55
C LYS A 434 5.17 14.17 15.38
N ALA A 435 4.95 15.40 14.93
CA ALA A 435 4.01 16.32 15.57
C ALA A 435 2.58 15.76 15.57
N ASN A 436 2.10 15.25 14.42
CA ASN A 436 0.78 14.63 14.32
C ASN A 436 0.66 13.37 15.20
N ILE A 437 1.70 12.53 15.22
CA ILE A 437 1.71 11.33 16.07
C ILE A 437 1.65 11.71 17.55
N THR A 438 2.49 12.67 17.99
CA THR A 438 2.52 13.12 19.37
C THR A 438 1.19 13.74 19.77
N HIS A 439 0.61 14.61 18.91
CA HIS A 439 -0.68 15.24 19.15
C HIS A 439 -1.80 14.18 19.30
N ALA A 440 -1.83 13.18 18.41
CA ALA A 440 -2.81 12.10 18.51
C ALA A 440 -2.66 11.30 19.81
N LEU A 441 -1.43 10.96 20.21
CA LEU A 441 -1.17 10.20 21.44
C LEU A 441 -1.49 11.03 22.70
N ASP A 442 -1.15 12.33 22.73
CA ASP A 442 -1.49 13.23 23.83
C ASP A 442 -3.03 13.35 23.99
N ASN A 443 -3.76 13.49 22.89
CA ASN A 443 -5.22 13.55 22.91
C ASN A 443 -5.85 12.25 23.43
N ILE A 444 -5.33 11.09 23.00
CA ILE A 444 -5.78 9.77 23.48
C ILE A 444 -5.49 9.64 24.97
N ALA A 445 -4.29 9.99 25.44
CA ALA A 445 -3.92 9.91 26.84
C ALA A 445 -4.80 10.82 27.73
N GLN A 446 -5.06 12.05 27.30
CA GLN A 446 -5.95 12.98 28.00
C GLN A 446 -7.40 12.48 28.05
N ALA A 447 -7.88 11.86 26.99
CA ALA A 447 -9.23 11.29 26.95
C ALA A 447 -9.36 10.10 27.91
N ILE A 448 -8.36 9.20 27.94
CA ILE A 448 -8.33 8.04 28.84
C ILE A 448 -8.25 8.50 30.31
N ALA A 449 -7.43 9.50 30.63
CA ALA A 449 -7.32 10.03 31.99
C ALA A 449 -8.64 10.59 32.56
N LYS A 450 -9.63 10.93 31.73
CA LYS A 450 -10.94 11.42 32.18
C LYS A 450 -11.89 10.29 32.61
N ILE A 451 -11.59 9.04 32.31
CA ILE A 451 -12.42 7.87 32.64
C ILE A 451 -11.73 6.93 33.64
N SER A 452 -10.47 7.20 33.97
CA SER A 452 -9.70 6.55 35.04
C SER A 452 -9.92 7.27 36.36
#